data_5afd432f0f2f28f80b24436164c9b85a
#
_entry.id   5afd432f0f2f28f80b24436164c9b85a
#
_cell.length_a   1.000
_cell.length_b   1.000
_cell.length_c   1.000
_cell.angle_alpha   90.00
_cell.angle_beta   90.00
_cell.angle_gamma   90.00
#
_symmetry.space_group_name_H-M   'P 1'
#
loop_
_entity.id
_entity.type
_entity.pdbx_description
1 polymer ?
#
loop_
_entity_poly.entity_id
_entity_poly.type
_entity_poly.pdbx_seq_one_letter_code
_entity_poly.pdbx_strand_id
1 'polypeptide(L)'
;LESGSFGVKPRIALTGMGSEHGEENAMQAAVMAAARGVDVYYIGSLEHEGITTIHVADDEEGHKKMEEMVEKGEVDGAVTMHFPFPIGVSTVGRVITPAKGKEMFVANTTGTSSADRIEGMIKNAVYGIIAAKACGVKEPTLGILNVDGARQTEMALKELQKNGYDFKFAESARADGGAVMRGNDVLQGTPDVMVM
;
A
#
# COMPACT_ATOMS: atom_id res chain seq x y z
N LEU A 1 -14.66 7.21 -6.53
CA LEU A 1 -14.39 7.90 -5.25
C LEU A 1 -14.45 9.42 -5.38
N GLU A 2 -13.97 10.02 -6.48
CA GLU A 2 -14.00 11.47 -6.69
C GLU A 2 -15.39 12.03 -7.04
N SER A 3 -16.33 11.20 -7.45
CA SER A 3 -17.67 11.65 -7.88
C SER A 3 -18.71 11.76 -6.79
N GLY A 4 -18.42 11.39 -5.55
CA GLY A 4 -19.36 11.47 -4.42
C GLY A 4 -20.62 10.62 -4.55
N SER A 5 -20.66 9.67 -5.48
CA SER A 5 -21.86 8.89 -5.82
C SER A 5 -22.04 7.59 -5.01
N PHE A 6 -21.23 7.36 -4.00
CA PHE A 6 -21.50 6.30 -3.03
C PHE A 6 -22.41 6.86 -1.95
N GLY A 7 -23.63 6.37 -1.85
CA GLY A 7 -24.65 6.84 -0.90
C GLY A 7 -24.31 6.65 0.59
N VAL A 8 -23.14 6.12 0.91
CA VAL A 8 -22.63 5.97 2.27
C VAL A 8 -21.23 6.57 2.33
N LYS A 9 -20.98 7.45 3.31
CA LYS A 9 -19.64 8.00 3.54
C LYS A 9 -18.70 6.87 3.98
N PRO A 10 -17.50 6.73 3.37
CA PRO A 10 -16.51 5.76 3.85
C PRO A 10 -16.09 6.11 5.28
N ARG A 11 -16.07 5.12 6.15
CA ARG A 11 -15.68 5.21 7.56
C ARG A 11 -14.22 4.80 7.68
N ILE A 12 -13.36 5.71 8.10
CA ILE A 12 -11.90 5.48 8.13
C ILE A 12 -11.37 5.75 9.52
N ALA A 13 -10.70 4.77 10.12
CA ALA A 13 -9.89 4.97 11.32
C ALA A 13 -8.56 5.63 10.96
N LEU A 14 -8.14 6.63 11.73
CA LEU A 14 -6.85 7.30 11.58
C LEU A 14 -6.14 7.33 12.94
N THR A 15 -4.98 6.66 13.06
CA THR A 15 -4.15 6.79 14.27
C THR A 15 -3.34 8.09 14.20
N GLY A 16 -3.42 8.90 15.26
CA GLY A 16 -2.72 10.18 15.33
C GLY A 16 -1.35 10.12 15.98
N MET A 17 -1.18 9.19 16.93
CA MET A 17 0.07 9.01 17.65
C MET A 17 1.13 8.31 16.80
N GLY A 18 2.42 8.45 17.15
CA GLY A 18 3.54 7.86 16.41
C GLY A 18 3.95 8.62 15.13
N SER A 19 3.32 9.73 14.80
CA SER A 19 3.70 10.56 13.65
C SER A 19 5.00 11.33 13.91
N GLU A 20 5.98 11.24 13.01
CA GLU A 20 7.22 12.03 13.06
C GLU A 20 6.97 13.55 12.99
N HIS A 21 5.85 13.95 12.44
CA HIS A 21 5.47 15.36 12.27
C HIS A 21 4.49 15.87 13.35
N GLY A 22 4.23 15.05 14.37
CA GLY A 22 3.33 15.39 15.45
C GLY A 22 1.88 15.01 15.19
N GLU A 23 1.12 14.88 16.27
CA GLU A 23 -0.29 14.45 16.26
C GLU A 23 -1.19 15.51 15.62
N GLU A 24 -0.80 16.79 15.69
CA GLU A 24 -1.54 17.91 15.09
C GLU A 24 -1.65 17.78 13.56
N ASN A 25 -0.59 17.30 12.90
CA ASN A 25 -0.63 17.06 11.45
C ASN A 25 -1.60 15.94 11.07
N ALA A 26 -1.68 14.88 11.88
CA ALA A 26 -2.64 13.81 11.68
C ALA A 26 -4.08 14.32 11.88
N MET A 27 -4.33 15.17 12.89
CA MET A 27 -5.63 15.80 13.09
C MET A 27 -6.01 16.72 11.93
N GLN A 28 -5.07 17.51 11.39
CA GLN A 28 -5.34 18.33 10.21
C GLN A 28 -5.71 17.47 8.99
N ALA A 29 -5.05 16.34 8.80
CA ALA A 29 -5.40 15.39 7.75
C ALA A 29 -6.80 14.81 7.95
N ALA A 30 -7.20 14.48 9.19
CA ALA A 30 -8.56 14.06 9.54
C ALA A 30 -9.60 15.11 9.14
N VAL A 31 -9.37 16.36 9.48
CA VAL A 31 -10.28 17.49 9.14
C VAL A 31 -10.39 17.66 7.62
N MET A 32 -9.28 17.59 6.90
CA MET A 32 -9.28 17.68 5.43
C MET A 32 -10.02 16.52 4.77
N ALA A 33 -9.89 15.30 5.30
CA ALA A 33 -10.61 14.13 4.81
C ALA A 33 -12.11 14.24 5.10
N ALA A 34 -12.48 14.67 6.29
CA ALA A 34 -13.89 14.90 6.68
C ALA A 34 -14.56 15.94 5.77
N ALA A 35 -13.86 17.04 5.46
CA ALA A 35 -14.33 18.05 4.52
C ALA A 35 -14.58 17.51 3.08
N ARG A 36 -13.95 16.39 2.73
CA ARG A 36 -14.13 15.68 1.45
C ARG A 36 -15.16 14.55 1.50
N GLY A 37 -15.90 14.43 2.61
CA GLY A 37 -16.97 13.46 2.75
C GLY A 37 -16.57 12.10 3.32
N VAL A 38 -15.42 12.01 3.98
CA VAL A 38 -15.01 10.82 4.73
C VAL A 38 -15.49 10.94 6.17
N ASP A 39 -16.01 9.87 6.75
CA ASP A 39 -16.33 9.78 8.18
C ASP A 39 -15.08 9.27 8.90
N VAL A 40 -14.40 10.19 9.59
CA VAL A 40 -13.09 9.92 10.21
C VAL A 40 -13.25 9.63 11.69
N TYR A 41 -12.78 8.46 12.11
CA TYR A 41 -12.59 8.03 13.49
C TYR A 41 -11.13 8.24 13.88
N TYR A 42 -10.85 9.33 14.54
CA TYR A 42 -9.50 9.69 14.97
C TYR A 42 -9.15 8.96 16.26
N ILE A 43 -8.05 8.22 16.28
CA ILE A 43 -7.56 7.47 17.43
C ILE A 43 -6.30 8.16 17.94
N GLY A 44 -6.39 8.82 19.09
CA GLY A 44 -5.29 9.62 19.62
C GLY A 44 -5.70 10.46 20.84
N SER A 45 -4.95 11.52 21.12
CA SER A 45 -5.19 12.39 22.28
C SER A 45 -5.93 13.69 21.95
N LEU A 46 -5.93 14.11 20.67
CA LEU A 46 -6.48 15.38 20.26
C LEU A 46 -7.98 15.30 19.92
N GLU A 47 -8.67 16.41 20.12
CA GLU A 47 -10.08 16.59 19.74
C GLU A 47 -10.23 17.71 18.72
N HIS A 48 -11.20 17.56 17.82
CA HIS A 48 -11.58 18.61 16.88
C HIS A 48 -13.08 18.52 16.60
N GLU A 49 -13.74 19.68 16.49
CA GLU A 49 -15.16 19.75 16.15
C GLU A 49 -15.44 19.06 14.80
N GLY A 50 -16.42 18.16 14.79
CA GLY A 50 -16.78 17.39 13.60
C GLY A 50 -15.94 16.13 13.33
N ILE A 51 -14.97 15.80 14.19
CA ILE A 51 -14.20 14.56 14.15
C ILE A 51 -14.56 13.69 15.36
N THR A 52 -14.83 12.42 15.15
CA THR A 52 -15.04 11.47 16.25
C THR A 52 -13.69 11.02 16.77
N THR A 53 -13.32 11.44 17.99
CA THR A 53 -12.07 11.04 18.63
C THR A 53 -12.27 9.85 19.57
N ILE A 54 -11.40 8.87 19.45
CA ILE A 54 -11.25 7.72 20.34
C ILE A 54 -9.94 7.92 21.11
N HIS A 55 -10.06 8.22 22.41
CA HIS A 55 -8.90 8.47 23.24
C HIS A 55 -8.14 7.19 23.57
N VAL A 56 -6.83 7.25 23.43
CA VAL A 56 -5.86 6.19 23.77
C VAL A 56 -4.66 6.79 24.48
N ALA A 57 -3.98 5.99 25.29
CA ALA A 57 -2.85 6.46 26.09
C ALA A 57 -1.54 6.54 25.29
N ASP A 58 -1.37 5.64 24.31
CA ASP A 58 -0.17 5.53 23.48
C ASP A 58 -0.48 4.95 22.09
N ASP A 59 0.51 4.84 21.23
CA ASP A 59 0.39 4.33 19.88
C ASP A 59 0.11 2.81 19.83
N GLU A 60 0.59 2.05 20.80
CA GLU A 60 0.31 0.61 20.89
C GLU A 60 -1.18 0.36 21.17
N GLU A 61 -1.76 1.08 22.11
CA GLU A 61 -3.21 1.04 22.37
C GLU A 61 -4.00 1.53 21.15
N GLY A 62 -3.49 2.55 20.47
CA GLY A 62 -4.07 3.07 19.22
C GLY A 62 -4.13 2.02 18.12
N HIS A 63 -3.06 1.27 17.92
CA HIS A 63 -3.03 0.17 16.94
C HIS A 63 -4.01 -0.95 17.28
N LYS A 64 -4.04 -1.38 18.54
CA LYS A 64 -5.01 -2.41 19.00
C LYS A 64 -6.46 -1.97 18.78
N LYS A 65 -6.76 -0.71 19.11
CA LYS A 65 -8.10 -0.17 18.91
C LYS A 65 -8.49 -0.10 17.44
N MET A 66 -7.55 0.31 16.59
CA MET A 66 -7.73 0.35 15.14
C MET A 66 -8.03 -1.05 14.58
N GLU A 67 -7.23 -2.06 14.98
CA GLU A 67 -7.45 -3.46 14.56
C GLU A 67 -8.83 -3.97 14.97
N GLU A 68 -9.22 -3.74 16.22
CA GLU A 68 -10.56 -4.12 16.71
C GLU A 68 -11.69 -3.51 15.89
N MET A 69 -11.58 -2.24 15.52
CA MET A 69 -12.59 -1.54 14.72
C MET A 69 -12.70 -2.10 13.31
N VAL A 70 -11.55 -2.47 12.69
CA VAL A 70 -11.53 -3.11 11.38
C VAL A 70 -12.13 -4.51 11.44
N GLU A 71 -11.75 -5.33 12.43
CA GLU A 71 -12.27 -6.69 12.60
C GLU A 71 -13.79 -6.73 12.87
N LYS A 72 -14.29 -5.76 13.63
CA LYS A 72 -15.73 -5.63 13.93
C LYS A 72 -16.54 -4.99 12.79
N GLY A 73 -15.88 -4.49 11.74
CA GLY A 73 -16.53 -3.78 10.66
C GLY A 73 -17.11 -2.41 11.07
N GLU A 74 -16.58 -1.81 12.14
CA GLU A 74 -16.97 -0.48 12.60
C GLU A 74 -16.45 0.60 11.64
N VAL A 75 -15.34 0.31 10.94
CA VAL A 75 -14.75 1.13 9.89
C VAL A 75 -14.51 0.30 8.61
N ASP A 76 -14.45 0.99 7.48
CA ASP A 76 -14.26 0.37 6.17
C ASP A 76 -12.78 0.27 5.78
N GLY A 77 -11.91 0.95 6.53
CA GLY A 77 -10.47 0.93 6.38
C GLY A 77 -9.77 1.72 7.46
N ALA A 78 -8.44 1.65 7.46
CA ALA A 78 -7.61 2.35 8.43
C ALA A 78 -6.37 2.98 7.79
N VAL A 79 -5.91 4.07 8.37
CA VAL A 79 -4.64 4.76 8.05
C VAL A 79 -3.84 4.89 9.33
N THR A 80 -2.61 4.43 9.31
CA THR A 80 -1.72 4.47 10.46
C THR A 80 -0.28 4.71 10.08
N MET A 81 0.53 5.14 11.04
CA MET A 81 1.97 5.33 10.91
C MET A 81 2.71 4.23 11.69
N HIS A 82 3.86 3.80 11.17
CA HIS A 82 4.78 2.86 11.84
C HIS A 82 4.15 1.56 12.37
N PHE A 83 3.11 1.06 11.69
CA PHE A 83 2.44 -0.17 12.11
C PHE A 83 3.40 -1.37 12.07
N PRO A 84 3.51 -2.17 13.15
CA PRO A 84 4.36 -3.35 13.21
C PRO A 84 3.69 -4.52 12.47
N PHE A 85 3.82 -4.58 11.15
CA PHE A 85 3.19 -5.61 10.34
C PHE A 85 3.64 -7.03 10.74
N PRO A 86 2.72 -7.94 11.09
CA PRO A 86 3.04 -9.33 11.32
C PRO A 86 3.44 -10.05 10.02
N ILE A 87 4.15 -11.18 10.13
CA ILE A 87 4.44 -12.03 8.97
C ILE A 87 3.13 -12.49 8.33
N GLY A 88 3.03 -12.41 7.01
CA GLY A 88 1.84 -12.76 6.24
C GLY A 88 1.03 -11.56 5.73
N VAL A 89 1.34 -10.36 6.20
CA VAL A 89 0.74 -9.11 5.69
C VAL A 89 1.57 -8.56 4.53
N SER A 90 0.94 -8.19 3.43
CA SER A 90 1.60 -7.52 2.31
C SER A 90 1.57 -6.00 2.47
N THR A 91 2.67 -5.36 2.09
CA THR A 91 2.76 -3.91 1.99
C THR A 91 2.82 -3.49 0.53
N VAL A 92 1.80 -2.81 0.06
CA VAL A 92 1.74 -2.25 -1.30
C VAL A 92 1.46 -0.75 -1.20
N GLY A 93 2.43 0.07 -1.61
CA GLY A 93 2.31 1.52 -1.64
C GLY A 93 2.02 2.04 -3.04
N ARG A 94 1.13 3.03 -3.18
CA ARG A 94 0.91 3.79 -4.41
C ARG A 94 1.79 5.04 -4.37
N VAL A 95 2.65 5.20 -5.37
CA VAL A 95 3.61 6.31 -5.44
C VAL A 95 3.49 7.05 -6.78
N ILE A 96 3.90 8.31 -6.79
CA ILE A 96 4.06 9.10 -8.00
C ILE A 96 5.56 9.16 -8.33
N THR A 97 5.93 8.71 -9.51
CA THR A 97 7.33 8.64 -9.91
C THR A 97 7.90 10.03 -10.25
N PRO A 98 9.11 10.38 -9.79
CA PRO A 98 9.61 11.74 -9.88
C PRO A 98 9.97 12.17 -11.31
N ALA A 99 10.38 11.24 -12.19
CA ALA A 99 10.83 11.60 -13.54
C ALA A 99 9.67 11.84 -14.52
N LYS A 100 8.56 11.13 -14.37
CA LYS A 100 7.43 11.21 -15.31
C LYS A 100 6.09 11.54 -14.67
N GLY A 101 6.02 11.63 -13.35
CA GLY A 101 4.74 11.83 -12.64
C GLY A 101 3.76 10.66 -12.83
N LYS A 102 4.26 9.48 -13.21
CA LYS A 102 3.43 8.30 -13.41
C LYS A 102 3.12 7.64 -12.06
N GLU A 103 1.90 7.19 -11.88
CA GLU A 103 1.55 6.33 -10.75
C GLU A 103 2.20 4.95 -10.90
N MET A 104 2.72 4.43 -9.80
CA MET A 104 3.31 3.09 -9.72
C MET A 104 2.99 2.49 -8.35
N PHE A 105 2.75 1.19 -8.33
CA PHE A 105 2.55 0.42 -7.10
C PHE A 105 3.86 -0.24 -6.68
N VAL A 106 4.33 0.07 -5.49
CA VAL A 106 5.54 -0.52 -4.93
C VAL A 106 5.14 -1.61 -3.96
N ALA A 107 5.45 -2.85 -4.30
CA ALA A 107 5.20 -4.02 -3.47
C ALA A 107 6.50 -4.39 -2.74
N ASN A 108 6.52 -4.07 -1.44
CA ASN A 108 7.72 -4.13 -0.63
C ASN A 108 7.95 -5.53 -0.04
N THR A 109 9.20 -5.94 0.01
CA THR A 109 9.67 -7.23 0.53
C THR A 109 10.27 -7.10 1.93
N THR A 110 9.69 -6.35 2.82
CA THR A 110 10.20 -6.19 4.20
C THR A 110 10.08 -7.45 5.07
N GLY A 111 9.84 -8.61 4.47
CA GLY A 111 9.66 -9.88 5.19
C GLY A 111 8.26 -10.06 5.78
N THR A 112 7.34 -9.13 5.54
CA THR A 112 5.99 -9.19 6.10
C THR A 112 5.11 -10.24 5.43
N SER A 113 5.27 -10.50 4.12
CA SER A 113 4.48 -11.49 3.37
C SER A 113 4.96 -12.93 3.56
N SER A 114 6.24 -13.15 3.86
CA SER A 114 6.84 -14.43 4.20
C SER A 114 8.20 -14.22 4.90
N ALA A 115 8.60 -15.18 5.71
CA ALA A 115 9.96 -15.25 6.27
C ALA A 115 11.00 -15.60 5.18
N ASP A 116 10.61 -16.33 4.14
CA ASP A 116 11.43 -16.56 2.96
C ASP A 116 11.34 -15.39 2.00
N ARG A 117 12.49 -14.85 1.61
CA ARG A 117 12.57 -13.64 0.78
C ARG A 117 11.94 -13.84 -0.61
N ILE A 118 12.23 -14.95 -1.26
CA ILE A 118 11.74 -15.21 -2.62
C ILE A 118 10.23 -15.43 -2.59
N GLU A 119 9.76 -16.21 -1.64
CA GLU A 119 8.31 -16.41 -1.43
C GLU A 119 7.61 -15.07 -1.12
N GLY A 120 8.22 -14.23 -0.28
CA GLY A 120 7.73 -12.88 0.02
C GLY A 120 7.62 -12.01 -1.23
N MET A 121 8.65 -12.02 -2.10
CA MET A 121 8.65 -11.30 -3.37
C MET A 121 7.55 -11.81 -4.33
N ILE A 122 7.35 -13.12 -4.42
CA ILE A 122 6.29 -13.73 -5.25
C ILE A 122 4.91 -13.31 -4.74
N LYS A 123 4.66 -13.42 -3.44
CA LYS A 123 3.40 -13.00 -2.82
C LYS A 123 3.14 -11.50 -3.04
N ASN A 124 4.15 -10.67 -2.83
CA ASN A 124 4.05 -9.23 -3.03
C ASN A 124 3.79 -8.87 -4.50
N ALA A 125 4.34 -9.62 -5.46
CA ALA A 125 4.00 -9.44 -6.88
C ALA A 125 2.51 -9.63 -7.14
N VAL A 126 1.93 -10.71 -6.61
CA VAL A 126 0.51 -11.01 -6.73
C VAL A 126 -0.35 -9.93 -6.05
N TYR A 127 -0.01 -9.56 -4.83
CA TYR A 127 -0.74 -8.51 -4.09
C TYR A 127 -0.63 -7.14 -4.76
N GLY A 128 0.55 -6.80 -5.30
CA GLY A 128 0.74 -5.57 -6.07
C GLY A 128 -0.15 -5.52 -7.32
N ILE A 129 -0.27 -6.62 -8.05
CA ILE A 129 -1.17 -6.75 -9.21
C ILE A 129 -2.63 -6.59 -8.78
N ILE A 130 -3.04 -7.22 -7.68
CA ILE A 130 -4.40 -7.10 -7.13
C ILE A 130 -4.69 -5.66 -6.74
N ALA A 131 -3.77 -5.00 -6.02
CA ALA A 131 -3.92 -3.60 -5.62
C ALA A 131 -4.02 -2.66 -6.82
N ALA A 132 -3.18 -2.84 -7.84
CA ALA A 132 -3.23 -2.05 -9.07
C ALA A 132 -4.56 -2.22 -9.81
N LYS A 133 -5.06 -3.45 -9.93
CA LYS A 133 -6.38 -3.74 -10.53
C LYS A 133 -7.51 -3.11 -9.73
N ALA A 134 -7.47 -3.19 -8.40
CA ALA A 134 -8.47 -2.56 -7.52
C ALA A 134 -8.48 -1.02 -7.68
N CYS A 135 -7.34 -0.41 -8.00
CA CYS A 135 -7.22 1.02 -8.29
C CYS A 135 -7.50 1.39 -9.76
N GLY A 136 -8.00 0.45 -10.57
CA GLY A 136 -8.47 0.72 -11.93
C GLY A 136 -7.46 0.46 -13.05
N VAL A 137 -6.26 -0.05 -12.76
CA VAL A 137 -5.31 -0.49 -13.79
C VAL A 137 -5.76 -1.85 -14.32
N LYS A 138 -6.31 -1.90 -15.52
CA LYS A 138 -6.94 -3.12 -16.07
C LYS A 138 -5.96 -4.26 -16.29
N GLU A 139 -4.80 -3.97 -16.87
CA GLU A 139 -3.73 -4.94 -17.19
C GLU A 139 -2.39 -4.43 -16.65
N PRO A 140 -2.17 -4.50 -15.31
CA PRO A 140 -0.95 -3.99 -14.74
C PRO A 140 0.27 -4.79 -15.18
N THR A 141 1.34 -4.09 -15.54
CA THR A 141 2.64 -4.68 -15.86
C THR A 141 3.50 -4.79 -14.61
N LEU A 142 4.22 -5.90 -14.49
CA LEU A 142 5.04 -6.23 -13.33
C LEU A 142 6.53 -6.09 -13.63
N GLY A 143 7.26 -5.38 -12.80
CA GLY A 143 8.72 -5.31 -12.80
C GLY A 143 9.28 -5.78 -11.46
N ILE A 144 10.46 -6.36 -11.47
CA ILE A 144 11.16 -6.83 -10.28
C ILE A 144 12.44 -6.01 -10.14
N LEU A 145 12.60 -5.30 -9.02
CA LEU A 145 13.83 -4.53 -8.78
C LEU A 145 15.04 -5.48 -8.72
N ASN A 146 16.16 -5.05 -9.30
CA ASN A 146 17.41 -5.84 -9.28
C ASN A 146 18.03 -5.86 -7.87
N VAL A 147 17.44 -6.67 -7.02
CA VAL A 147 17.88 -6.97 -5.65
C VAL A 147 18.19 -8.46 -5.52
N ASP A 148 18.73 -8.86 -4.39
CA ASP A 148 18.95 -10.28 -4.11
C ASP A 148 17.63 -11.07 -4.18
N GLY A 149 17.65 -12.22 -4.87
CA GLY A 149 16.46 -13.04 -5.14
C GLY A 149 15.66 -12.65 -6.41
N ALA A 150 15.98 -11.55 -7.10
CA ALA A 150 15.18 -11.06 -8.23
C ALA A 150 15.05 -12.09 -9.38
N ARG A 151 16.14 -12.79 -9.73
CA ARG A 151 16.11 -13.80 -10.80
C ARG A 151 15.32 -15.04 -10.43
N GLN A 152 15.44 -15.51 -9.19
CA GLN A 152 14.67 -16.64 -8.68
C GLN A 152 13.18 -16.30 -8.65
N THR A 153 12.84 -15.08 -8.22
CA THR A 153 11.47 -14.55 -8.25
C THR A 153 10.92 -14.49 -9.68
N GLU A 154 11.72 -14.00 -10.65
CA GLU A 154 11.33 -13.97 -12.06
C GLU A 154 11.02 -15.37 -12.60
N MET A 155 11.88 -16.34 -12.28
CA MET A 155 11.68 -17.74 -12.72
C MET A 155 10.40 -18.33 -12.12
N ALA A 156 10.15 -18.13 -10.83
CA ALA A 156 8.95 -18.61 -10.16
C ALA A 156 7.67 -17.94 -10.70
N LEU A 157 7.71 -16.64 -10.96
CA LEU A 157 6.59 -15.91 -11.55
C LEU A 157 6.29 -16.35 -13.00
N LYS A 158 7.32 -16.66 -13.79
CA LYS A 158 7.14 -17.28 -15.12
C LYS A 158 6.48 -18.65 -15.03
N GLU A 159 6.78 -19.43 -13.99
CA GLU A 159 6.13 -20.70 -13.75
C GLU A 159 4.64 -20.51 -13.36
N LEU A 160 4.31 -19.48 -12.56
CA LEU A 160 2.92 -19.11 -12.30
C LEU A 160 2.15 -18.75 -13.57
N GLN A 161 2.79 -18.02 -14.51
CA GLN A 161 2.17 -17.72 -15.82
C GLN A 161 1.86 -19.00 -16.61
N LYS A 162 2.79 -19.98 -16.66
CA LYS A 162 2.57 -21.27 -17.32
C LYS A 162 1.42 -22.05 -16.68
N ASN A 163 1.22 -21.90 -15.38
CA ASN A 163 0.14 -22.53 -14.63
C ASN A 163 -1.19 -21.74 -14.69
N GLY A 164 -1.28 -20.72 -15.55
CA GLY A 164 -2.54 -20.04 -15.87
C GLY A 164 -2.78 -18.74 -15.09
N TYR A 165 -1.82 -18.25 -14.30
CA TYR A 165 -1.95 -16.93 -13.69
C TYR A 165 -1.57 -15.85 -14.70
N ASP A 166 -2.58 -15.16 -15.25
CA ASP A 166 -2.39 -14.18 -16.32
C ASP A 166 -1.97 -12.81 -15.80
N PHE A 167 -0.75 -12.40 -16.17
CA PHE A 167 -0.21 -11.05 -15.98
C PHE A 167 0.92 -10.81 -16.98
N LYS A 168 1.34 -9.55 -17.13
CA LYS A 168 2.40 -9.16 -18.07
C LYS A 168 3.62 -8.64 -17.32
N PHE A 169 4.81 -9.08 -17.69
CA PHE A 169 6.02 -8.40 -17.28
C PHE A 169 6.20 -7.08 -18.04
N ALA A 170 6.69 -6.05 -17.36
CA ALA A 170 7.21 -4.87 -18.01
C ALA A 170 8.61 -5.16 -18.57
N GLU A 171 8.98 -4.44 -19.61
CA GLU A 171 10.35 -4.47 -20.15
C GLU A 171 11.11 -3.25 -19.61
N SER A 172 12.30 -3.50 -19.04
CA SER A 172 13.20 -2.43 -18.61
C SER A 172 13.54 -1.49 -19.76
N ALA A 173 13.64 -0.20 -19.49
CA ALA A 173 14.05 0.81 -20.47
C ALA A 173 15.52 0.64 -20.98
N ARG A 174 16.23 -0.36 -20.50
CA ARG A 174 17.60 -0.69 -20.94
C ARG A 174 17.60 -1.46 -22.24
N ALA A 175 18.74 -1.38 -22.94
CA ALA A 175 18.93 -2.06 -24.21
C ALA A 175 18.86 -3.60 -24.14
N ASP A 176 19.13 -4.18 -22.96
CA ASP A 176 19.05 -5.62 -22.71
C ASP A 176 17.63 -6.08 -22.33
N GLY A 177 16.70 -5.14 -22.06
CA GLY A 177 15.31 -5.44 -21.72
C GLY A 177 15.15 -6.33 -20.48
N GLY A 178 13.99 -6.99 -20.38
CA GLY A 178 13.68 -7.96 -19.35
C GLY A 178 12.93 -7.41 -18.15
N ALA A 179 12.43 -8.32 -17.32
CA ALA A 179 11.56 -8.00 -16.18
C ALA A 179 12.33 -7.48 -14.95
N VAL A 180 13.67 -7.62 -14.94
CA VAL A 180 14.51 -7.15 -13.83
C VAL A 180 14.87 -5.69 -14.04
N MET A 181 14.28 -4.84 -13.18
CA MET A 181 14.31 -3.38 -13.24
C MET A 181 15.50 -2.80 -12.48
N ARG A 182 15.86 -1.56 -12.81
CA ARG A 182 16.91 -0.79 -12.11
C ARG A 182 16.38 0.58 -11.68
N GLY A 183 17.25 1.38 -11.03
CA GLY A 183 16.88 2.68 -10.50
C GLY A 183 16.21 3.61 -11.52
N ASN A 184 16.65 3.61 -12.78
CA ASN A 184 16.00 4.39 -13.83
C ASN A 184 14.56 3.97 -14.11
N ASP A 185 14.25 2.67 -14.02
CA ASP A 185 12.90 2.15 -14.20
C ASP A 185 12.00 2.56 -13.03
N VAL A 186 12.55 2.58 -11.81
CA VAL A 186 11.86 3.08 -10.61
C VAL A 186 11.53 4.57 -10.77
N LEU A 187 12.53 5.38 -11.16
CA LEU A 187 12.35 6.82 -11.32
C LEU A 187 11.33 7.18 -12.40
N GLN A 188 11.26 6.39 -13.47
CA GLN A 188 10.36 6.63 -14.60
C GLN A 188 8.99 5.97 -14.43
N GLY A 189 8.85 5.01 -13.52
CA GLY A 189 7.64 4.19 -13.42
C GLY A 189 7.47 3.28 -14.63
N THR A 190 8.55 2.59 -15.05
CA THR A 190 8.49 1.68 -16.22
C THR A 190 7.39 0.63 -16.04
N PRO A 191 7.34 -0.15 -14.94
CA PRO A 191 6.20 -1.01 -14.66
C PRO A 191 5.07 -0.25 -13.95
N ASP A 192 3.88 -0.86 -13.93
CA ASP A 192 2.78 -0.39 -13.09
C ASP A 192 2.92 -0.91 -11.65
N VAL A 193 3.51 -2.10 -11.50
CA VAL A 193 3.81 -2.73 -10.20
C VAL A 193 5.30 -3.03 -10.13
N MET A 194 5.98 -2.54 -9.11
CA MET A 194 7.38 -2.79 -8.82
C MET A 194 7.51 -3.63 -7.55
N VAL A 195 8.09 -4.82 -7.67
CA VAL A 195 8.48 -5.67 -6.53
C VAL A 195 9.91 -5.37 -6.14
N MET A 196 10.16 -5.20 -4.83
CA MET A 196 11.51 -4.95 -4.31
C MET A 196 11.79 -5.68 -2.99
#